data_504fe9a49ede44553a414890aac2fd8e
#
_entry.id   504fe9a49ede44553a414890aac2fd8e
#
_cell.length_a   1.000
_cell.length_b   1.000
_cell.length_c   1.000
_cell.angle_alpha   90.00
_cell.angle_beta   90.00
_cell.angle_gamma   90.00
#
_symmetry.space_group_name_H-M   'P 1'
#
loop_
_entity.id
_entity.type
_entity.pdbx_description
1 polymer ?
#
loop_
_entity_poly.entity_id
_entity_poly.type
_entity_poly.pdbx_seq_one_letter_code
_entity_poly.pdbx_strand_id
1 'polypeptide(L)'
;MPTHNAVPKPCQARTRRFAACLMMAAWLLGAAHAAHADQALWELGLGLGTLSVPHYRGSDQNHHWVLPVPYVVYRGDIFRSDREGTRAVLLDTERVDLDLSLGGTPPARSRDNRARTGMPDLAATLEIGPKLNLRLGQGAGWKLDLRLPLRAAIAAEDHPKSVGWTLSPVLNLDVQWQGWNLGLQGGPMAAGRAYNAYFYDVTATQATPVRSAYAARSGYAGWGATTAATRRVGNWWLAGFWRYDSVAGATLARSPLVTQRSNQTFGVALSWVFKVSDARVPDRP
;
A
#
# COMPACT_ATOMS: atom_id res chain seq x y z
N MET A 1 41.93 78.43 1.46
CA MET A 1 41.86 77.41 2.53
C MET A 1 40.78 76.43 2.11
N PRO A 2 41.10 75.22 1.69
CA PRO A 2 40.11 74.17 1.45
C PRO A 2 40.14 73.17 2.61
N THR A 3 38.97 72.87 3.13
CA THR A 3 38.72 71.87 4.18
C THR A 3 38.64 70.46 3.60
N HIS A 4 39.51 69.57 4.09
CA HIS A 4 39.47 68.14 3.76
C HIS A 4 38.32 67.46 4.51
N ASN A 5 37.34 66.91 3.74
CA ASN A 5 36.38 65.95 4.26
C ASN A 5 36.95 64.52 4.16
N ALA A 6 37.17 63.92 5.31
CA ALA A 6 37.53 62.50 5.40
C ALA A 6 36.30 61.59 5.33
N VAL A 7 36.28 60.70 4.33
CA VAL A 7 35.26 59.64 4.21
C VAL A 7 35.62 58.46 5.09
N PRO A 8 34.73 57.92 5.95
CA PRO A 8 35.03 56.77 6.76
C PRO A 8 34.98 55.47 5.94
N LYS A 9 35.99 54.61 6.06
CA LYS A 9 36.07 53.28 5.41
C LYS A 9 35.08 52.31 6.05
N PRO A 10 34.34 51.49 5.30
CA PRO A 10 33.41 50.52 5.84
C PRO A 10 34.18 49.34 6.48
N CYS A 11 33.65 48.91 7.62
CA CYS A 11 34.16 47.83 8.47
C CYS A 11 33.97 46.44 7.79
N GLN A 12 35.02 45.93 7.16
CA GLN A 12 35.03 44.61 6.49
C GLN A 12 35.24 43.41 7.44
N ALA A 13 35.25 43.61 8.74
CA ALA A 13 35.59 42.58 9.71
C ALA A 13 34.38 41.71 10.18
N ARG A 14 33.14 42.13 9.90
CA ARG A 14 31.95 41.41 10.37
C ARG A 14 31.46 40.28 9.44
N THR A 15 31.71 40.40 8.16
CA THR A 15 31.25 39.42 7.15
C THR A 15 32.06 38.12 7.14
N ARG A 16 33.34 38.15 7.51
CA ARG A 16 34.21 36.94 7.55
C ARG A 16 33.87 35.97 8.71
N ARG A 17 33.36 36.47 9.82
CA ARG A 17 32.97 35.61 10.96
C ARG A 17 31.67 34.88 10.75
N PHE A 18 30.72 35.45 10.02
CA PHE A 18 29.46 34.76 9.67
C PHE A 18 29.64 33.64 8.62
N ALA A 19 30.55 33.82 7.66
CA ALA A 19 30.86 32.80 6.67
C ALA A 19 31.58 31.58 7.27
N ALA A 20 32.47 31.80 8.25
CA ALA A 20 33.17 30.72 8.94
C ALA A 20 32.24 29.88 9.85
N CYS A 21 31.27 30.51 10.52
CA CYS A 21 30.26 29.77 11.31
C CYS A 21 29.28 28.95 10.44
N LEU A 22 28.90 29.44 9.25
CA LEU A 22 28.04 28.70 8.31
C LEU A 22 28.78 27.51 7.69
N MET A 23 30.05 27.60 7.37
CA MET A 23 30.84 26.47 6.87
C MET A 23 31.11 25.42 7.96
N MET A 24 31.27 25.78 9.20
CA MET A 24 31.47 24.82 10.32
C MET A 24 30.18 24.12 10.69
N ALA A 25 28.99 24.74 10.53
CA ALA A 25 27.71 24.11 10.70
C ALA A 25 27.39 23.10 9.55
N ALA A 26 27.85 23.37 8.33
CA ALA A 26 27.71 22.47 7.20
C ALA A 26 28.57 21.20 7.33
N TRP A 27 29.72 21.27 8.02
CA TRP A 27 30.58 20.10 8.28
C TRP A 27 30.05 19.18 9.38
N LEU A 28 29.25 19.69 10.31
CA LEU A 28 28.61 18.90 11.38
C LEU A 28 27.36 18.15 10.92
N LEU A 29 26.78 18.53 9.78
CA LEU A 29 25.65 17.84 9.15
C LEU A 29 26.07 16.70 8.20
N GLY A 30 27.36 16.57 7.89
CA GLY A 30 27.89 15.62 6.90
C GLY A 30 28.36 14.26 7.41
N ALA A 31 28.23 13.95 8.70
CA ALA A 31 28.83 12.74 9.29
C ALA A 31 27.87 11.83 10.07
N ALA A 32 26.56 11.97 9.88
CA ALA A 32 25.64 10.91 10.28
C ALA A 32 25.58 9.85 9.17
N HIS A 33 26.64 9.06 9.05
CA HIS A 33 26.52 7.74 8.44
C HIS A 33 25.56 6.98 9.35
N ALA A 34 24.30 6.82 8.90
CA ALA A 34 23.39 5.89 9.55
C ALA A 34 24.07 4.52 9.48
N ALA A 35 24.63 4.07 10.61
CA ALA A 35 25.06 2.70 10.75
C ALA A 35 23.83 1.87 10.45
N HIS A 36 23.83 1.16 9.34
CA HIS A 36 22.79 0.19 8.99
C HIS A 36 22.89 -0.90 10.05
N ALA A 37 22.00 -0.81 11.05
CA ALA A 37 21.99 -1.79 12.12
C ALA A 37 21.46 -3.10 11.55
N ASP A 38 22.22 -4.18 11.69
CA ASP A 38 21.78 -5.52 11.31
C ASP A 38 20.40 -5.83 11.91
N GLN A 39 19.48 -6.26 11.05
CA GLN A 39 18.12 -6.61 11.45
C GLN A 39 18.00 -8.11 11.73
N ALA A 40 17.09 -8.51 12.60
CA ALA A 40 16.80 -9.91 12.83
C ALA A 40 16.29 -10.57 11.54
N LEU A 41 16.76 -11.79 11.23
CA LEU A 41 16.32 -12.54 10.04
C LEU A 41 14.80 -12.76 10.07
N TRP A 42 14.25 -13.08 11.25
CA TRP A 42 12.81 -13.23 11.41
C TRP A 42 12.32 -12.76 12.78
N GLU A 43 11.05 -12.38 12.82
CA GLU A 43 10.34 -11.97 14.04
C GLU A 43 8.94 -12.58 14.02
N LEU A 44 8.48 -13.07 15.19
CA LEU A 44 7.17 -13.67 15.36
C LEU A 44 6.41 -12.97 16.48
N GLY A 45 5.14 -12.74 16.23
CA GLY A 45 4.22 -12.13 17.19
C GLY A 45 2.78 -12.55 16.93
N LEU A 46 1.92 -12.18 17.83
CA LEU A 46 0.48 -12.37 17.72
C LEU A 46 -0.23 -11.16 18.34
N GLY A 47 -1.33 -10.79 17.75
CA GLY A 47 -2.12 -9.65 18.19
C GLY A 47 -3.56 -9.75 17.80
N LEU A 48 -4.25 -8.63 17.97
CA LEU A 48 -5.63 -8.44 17.54
C LEU A 48 -5.71 -7.21 16.66
N GLY A 49 -6.63 -7.25 15.72
CA GLY A 49 -6.91 -6.11 14.85
C GLY A 49 -8.38 -6.02 14.51
N THR A 50 -8.78 -4.83 14.08
CA THR A 50 -10.10 -4.58 13.52
C THR A 50 -9.98 -4.21 12.05
N LEU A 51 -10.94 -4.64 11.25
CA LEU A 51 -10.99 -4.38 9.82
C LEU A 51 -12.42 -4.02 9.43
N SER A 52 -12.57 -2.88 8.73
CA SER A 52 -13.79 -2.51 8.03
C SER A 52 -13.50 -2.47 6.54
N VAL A 53 -14.22 -3.28 5.77
CA VAL A 53 -14.00 -3.42 4.31
C VAL A 53 -15.35 -3.57 3.60
N PRO A 54 -15.57 -2.92 2.45
CA PRO A 54 -16.79 -3.11 1.67
C PRO A 54 -16.89 -4.55 1.15
N HIS A 55 -18.10 -5.06 0.96
CA HIS A 55 -18.34 -6.38 0.40
C HIS A 55 -17.67 -6.56 -0.97
N TYR A 56 -17.64 -5.50 -1.76
CA TYR A 56 -16.88 -5.34 -3.02
C TYR A 56 -16.79 -3.84 -3.34
N ARG A 57 -15.94 -3.44 -4.25
CA ARG A 57 -15.79 -2.04 -4.66
C ARG A 57 -17.10 -1.54 -5.29
N GLY A 58 -17.65 -0.46 -4.76
CA GLY A 58 -18.96 0.08 -5.16
C GLY A 58 -20.16 -0.43 -4.36
N SER A 59 -19.96 -1.31 -3.37
CA SER A 59 -20.98 -1.70 -2.40
C SER A 59 -21.14 -0.65 -1.32
N ASP A 60 -22.37 -0.35 -0.89
CA ASP A 60 -22.70 0.51 0.26
C ASP A 60 -22.71 -0.26 1.59
N GLN A 61 -22.37 -1.55 1.57
CA GLN A 61 -22.34 -2.41 2.75
C GLN A 61 -20.94 -2.91 3.02
N ASN A 62 -20.57 -2.93 4.31
CA ASN A 62 -19.24 -3.30 4.78
C ASN A 62 -19.30 -4.50 5.71
N HIS A 63 -18.22 -5.28 5.71
CA HIS A 63 -17.87 -6.18 6.79
C HIS A 63 -17.12 -5.45 7.88
N HIS A 64 -17.36 -5.85 9.12
CA HIS A 64 -16.61 -5.40 10.29
C HIS A 64 -16.14 -6.64 11.05
N TRP A 65 -14.83 -6.79 11.15
CA TRP A 65 -14.22 -7.95 11.81
C TRP A 65 -13.27 -7.53 12.92
N VAL A 66 -13.22 -8.36 13.95
CA VAL A 66 -12.11 -8.44 14.88
C VAL A 66 -11.39 -9.75 14.59
N LEU A 67 -10.12 -9.68 14.29
CA LEU A 67 -9.33 -10.81 13.78
C LEU A 67 -8.04 -10.97 14.60
N PRO A 68 -7.60 -12.21 14.84
CA PRO A 68 -6.22 -12.42 15.26
C PRO A 68 -5.27 -11.97 14.15
N VAL A 69 -4.23 -11.23 14.52
CA VAL A 69 -3.24 -10.71 13.59
C VAL A 69 -1.90 -11.37 13.89
N PRO A 70 -1.50 -12.38 13.10
CA PRO A 70 -0.16 -12.92 13.18
C PRO A 70 0.83 -11.85 12.72
N TYR A 71 1.84 -11.57 13.54
CA TYR A 71 2.97 -10.75 13.15
C TYR A 71 4.11 -11.68 12.76
N VAL A 72 4.42 -11.70 11.47
CA VAL A 72 5.48 -12.51 10.91
C VAL A 72 6.33 -11.63 10.01
N VAL A 73 7.57 -11.41 10.39
CA VAL A 73 8.57 -10.75 9.56
C VAL A 73 9.63 -11.79 9.21
N TYR A 74 9.98 -11.86 7.93
CA TYR A 74 11.07 -12.70 7.42
C TYR A 74 11.84 -11.95 6.33
N ARG A 75 13.16 -11.85 6.51
CA ARG A 75 14.06 -11.05 5.66
C ARG A 75 15.05 -11.94 4.91
N GLY A 76 14.53 -12.97 4.26
CA GLY A 76 15.35 -13.87 3.41
C GLY A 76 15.72 -13.25 2.07
N ASP A 77 16.58 -13.94 1.33
CA ASP A 77 17.04 -13.45 0.02
C ASP A 77 15.95 -13.57 -1.05
N ILE A 78 15.25 -14.70 -1.10
CA ILE A 78 14.20 -14.97 -2.10
C ILE A 78 12.82 -14.64 -1.54
N PHE A 79 12.49 -15.15 -0.35
CA PHE A 79 11.19 -14.92 0.28
C PHE A 79 11.32 -13.84 1.34
N ARG A 80 10.47 -12.83 1.24
CA ARG A 80 10.39 -11.70 2.18
C ARG A 80 8.97 -11.49 2.65
N SER A 81 8.82 -11.26 3.92
CA SER A 81 7.56 -10.81 4.53
C SER A 81 7.89 -9.65 5.44
N ASP A 82 7.58 -8.47 5.00
CA ASP A 82 7.92 -7.21 5.67
C ASP A 82 6.85 -6.15 5.44
N ARG A 83 7.20 -4.89 5.58
CA ARG A 83 6.30 -3.74 5.39
C ARG A 83 5.73 -3.62 3.98
N GLU A 84 6.43 -4.12 2.98
CA GLU A 84 5.99 -4.12 1.57
C GLU A 84 5.05 -5.29 1.25
N GLY A 85 4.79 -6.14 2.24
CA GLY A 85 3.95 -7.33 2.13
C GLY A 85 4.76 -8.62 1.98
N THR A 86 4.06 -9.72 1.76
CA THR A 86 4.68 -11.00 1.49
C THR A 86 4.95 -11.13 -0.01
N ARG A 87 6.19 -11.39 -0.37
CA ARG A 87 6.63 -11.50 -1.76
C ARG A 87 7.76 -12.50 -1.93
N ALA A 88 7.86 -13.08 -3.12
CA ALA A 88 9.05 -13.79 -3.57
C ALA A 88 9.80 -12.88 -4.54
N VAL A 89 11.05 -12.57 -4.20
CA VAL A 89 11.93 -11.71 -4.98
C VAL A 89 12.52 -12.53 -6.11
N LEU A 90 12.30 -12.11 -7.35
CA LEU A 90 12.81 -12.76 -8.55
C LEU A 90 14.03 -12.04 -9.11
N LEU A 91 14.05 -10.72 -9.00
CA LEU A 91 15.15 -9.86 -9.38
C LEU A 91 15.19 -8.68 -8.40
N ASP A 92 16.37 -8.35 -7.91
CA ASP A 92 16.61 -7.24 -6.97
C ASP A 92 17.85 -6.46 -7.42
N THR A 93 17.63 -5.27 -7.94
CA THR A 93 18.68 -4.33 -8.36
C THR A 93 18.46 -2.97 -7.70
N GLU A 94 19.43 -2.07 -7.83
CA GLU A 94 19.31 -0.72 -7.25
C GLU A 94 18.09 0.08 -7.74
N ARG A 95 17.59 -0.19 -8.95
CA ARG A 95 16.52 0.60 -9.58
C ARG A 95 15.29 -0.19 -9.96
N VAL A 96 15.44 -1.50 -10.13
CA VAL A 96 14.37 -2.35 -10.67
C VAL A 96 14.30 -3.62 -9.87
N ASP A 97 13.14 -3.89 -9.27
CA ASP A 97 12.86 -5.14 -8.57
C ASP A 97 11.68 -5.84 -9.26
N LEU A 98 11.76 -7.12 -9.41
CA LEU A 98 10.68 -7.98 -9.89
C LEU A 98 10.31 -8.96 -8.80
N ASP A 99 9.08 -8.88 -8.34
CA ASP A 99 8.53 -9.73 -7.30
C ASP A 99 7.36 -10.56 -7.81
N LEU A 100 7.10 -11.70 -7.16
CA LEU A 100 5.79 -12.32 -7.19
C LEU A 100 4.94 -11.76 -6.05
N SER A 101 3.88 -11.05 -6.38
CA SER A 101 3.00 -10.38 -5.42
C SER A 101 1.68 -11.12 -5.23
N LEU A 102 1.14 -11.02 -4.03
CA LEU A 102 -0.15 -11.57 -3.64
C LEU A 102 -1.15 -10.46 -3.36
N GLY A 103 -2.43 -10.76 -3.55
CA GLY A 103 -3.55 -9.90 -3.20
C GLY A 103 -4.83 -10.73 -3.09
N GLY A 104 -5.97 -10.09 -2.92
CA GLY A 104 -7.25 -10.76 -2.91
C GLY A 104 -8.37 -9.95 -2.28
N THR A 105 -9.59 -10.48 -2.36
CA THR A 105 -10.77 -9.93 -1.71
C THR A 105 -11.42 -10.97 -0.80
N PRO A 106 -11.93 -10.55 0.37
CA PRO A 106 -12.67 -11.45 1.24
C PRO A 106 -13.99 -11.90 0.61
N PRO A 107 -14.57 -13.02 1.06
CA PRO A 107 -15.86 -13.50 0.57
C PRO A 107 -16.98 -12.55 1.01
N ALA A 108 -18.06 -12.47 0.20
CA ALA A 108 -19.26 -11.72 0.57
C ALA A 108 -20.51 -12.55 0.27
N ARG A 109 -21.31 -12.79 1.31
CA ARG A 109 -22.59 -13.49 1.17
C ARG A 109 -23.62 -12.56 0.53
N SER A 110 -24.25 -13.01 -0.54
CA SER A 110 -25.24 -12.22 -1.27
C SER A 110 -26.50 -11.93 -0.46
N ARG A 111 -26.87 -12.79 0.50
CA ARG A 111 -27.96 -12.54 1.44
C ARG A 111 -27.69 -11.37 2.40
N ASP A 112 -26.42 -11.05 2.64
CA ASP A 112 -25.98 -9.96 3.51
C ASP A 112 -25.74 -8.67 2.74
N ASN A 113 -26.09 -8.65 1.42
CA ASN A 113 -25.93 -7.51 0.54
C ASN A 113 -27.21 -7.22 -0.24
N ARG A 114 -27.84 -6.07 0.01
CA ARG A 114 -29.14 -5.71 -0.57
C ARG A 114 -29.14 -5.72 -2.11
N ALA A 115 -28.07 -5.22 -2.73
CA ALA A 115 -27.96 -5.18 -4.19
C ALA A 115 -27.83 -6.58 -4.80
N ARG A 116 -27.33 -7.56 -4.02
CA ARG A 116 -27.05 -8.92 -4.47
C ARG A 116 -28.05 -9.96 -3.98
N THR A 117 -29.10 -9.58 -3.27
CA THR A 117 -30.10 -10.52 -2.75
C THR A 117 -30.60 -11.46 -3.84
N GLY A 118 -30.54 -12.78 -3.61
CA GLY A 118 -30.95 -13.82 -4.56
C GLY A 118 -29.90 -14.13 -5.66
N MET A 119 -28.71 -13.55 -5.60
CA MET A 119 -27.59 -13.91 -6.46
C MET A 119 -26.67 -14.93 -5.76
N PRO A 120 -25.79 -15.63 -6.50
CA PRO A 120 -24.73 -16.43 -5.91
C PRO A 120 -23.82 -15.59 -5.01
N ASP A 121 -23.27 -16.22 -3.96
CA ASP A 121 -22.29 -15.61 -3.09
C ASP A 121 -21.00 -15.30 -3.85
N LEU A 122 -20.26 -14.32 -3.40
CA LEU A 122 -18.89 -14.06 -3.85
C LEU A 122 -17.92 -14.83 -2.94
N ALA A 123 -17.23 -15.81 -3.49
CA ALA A 123 -16.15 -16.49 -2.78
C ALA A 123 -14.95 -15.52 -2.57
N ALA A 124 -14.10 -15.84 -1.61
CA ALA A 124 -12.82 -15.16 -1.49
C ALA A 124 -12.04 -15.27 -2.82
N THR A 125 -11.34 -14.22 -3.22
CA THR A 125 -10.43 -14.31 -4.36
C THR A 125 -8.98 -14.23 -3.88
N LEU A 126 -8.12 -15.05 -4.49
CA LEU A 126 -6.68 -14.95 -4.41
C LEU A 126 -6.17 -14.33 -5.72
N GLU A 127 -5.39 -13.29 -5.60
CA GLU A 127 -4.73 -12.65 -6.73
C GLU A 127 -3.23 -12.90 -6.64
N ILE A 128 -2.62 -13.42 -7.71
CA ILE A 128 -1.19 -13.74 -7.75
C ILE A 128 -0.61 -13.32 -9.10
N GLY A 129 0.59 -12.76 -9.09
CA GLY A 129 1.29 -12.40 -10.32
C GLY A 129 2.52 -11.53 -10.12
N PRO A 130 3.25 -11.25 -11.20
CA PRO A 130 4.44 -10.42 -11.15
C PRO A 130 4.10 -8.98 -10.77
N LYS A 131 5.01 -8.37 -10.03
CA LYS A 131 5.01 -6.95 -9.69
C LYS A 131 6.38 -6.38 -10.01
N LEU A 132 6.42 -5.48 -10.98
CA LEU A 132 7.61 -4.71 -11.30
C LEU A 132 7.62 -3.44 -10.43
N ASN A 133 8.71 -3.22 -9.70
CA ASN A 133 8.93 -2.01 -8.92
C ASN A 133 10.07 -1.21 -9.56
N LEU A 134 9.80 0.04 -9.87
CA LEU A 134 10.77 0.97 -10.44
C LEU A 134 11.06 2.05 -9.41
N ARG A 135 12.29 2.11 -8.92
CA ARG A 135 12.73 3.14 -7.97
C ARG A 135 12.90 4.48 -8.69
N LEU A 136 12.05 5.43 -8.34
CA LEU A 136 12.07 6.78 -8.92
C LEU A 136 12.99 7.72 -8.13
N GLY A 137 13.13 7.47 -6.82
CA GLY A 137 14.00 8.24 -5.97
C GLY A 137 14.05 7.70 -4.55
N GLN A 138 15.12 8.02 -3.86
CA GLN A 138 15.31 7.68 -2.44
C GLN A 138 16.25 8.67 -1.76
N GLY A 139 16.13 8.77 -0.45
CA GLY A 139 16.98 9.62 0.39
C GLY A 139 16.95 9.16 1.83
N ALA A 140 17.55 9.94 2.72
CA ALA A 140 17.55 9.62 4.14
C ALA A 140 16.10 9.54 4.67
N GLY A 141 15.62 8.32 4.91
CA GLY A 141 14.30 8.07 5.49
C GLY A 141 13.12 8.14 4.53
N TRP A 142 13.31 8.19 3.21
CA TRP A 142 12.22 8.11 2.25
C TRP A 142 12.59 7.33 0.98
N LYS A 143 11.56 6.71 0.38
CA LYS A 143 11.65 5.95 -0.88
C LYS A 143 10.40 6.19 -1.72
N LEU A 144 10.59 6.47 -3.01
CA LEU A 144 9.52 6.67 -3.98
C LEU A 144 9.65 5.64 -5.10
N ASP A 145 8.64 4.81 -5.28
CA ASP A 145 8.59 3.74 -6.28
C ASP A 145 7.34 3.87 -7.16
N LEU A 146 7.48 3.51 -8.43
CA LEU A 146 6.36 3.13 -9.28
C LEU A 146 6.23 1.61 -9.25
N ARG A 147 5.08 1.10 -8.80
CA ARG A 147 4.78 -0.33 -8.66
C ARG A 147 3.74 -0.75 -9.70
N LEU A 148 4.03 -1.79 -10.45
CA LEU A 148 3.20 -2.29 -11.56
C LEU A 148 2.81 -3.76 -11.33
N PRO A 149 1.85 -4.07 -10.43
CA PRO A 149 1.38 -5.43 -10.22
C PRO A 149 0.40 -5.83 -11.34
N LEU A 150 0.71 -6.93 -12.03
CA LEU A 150 -0.19 -7.63 -12.94
C LEU A 150 -0.53 -8.99 -12.30
N ARG A 151 -1.80 -9.22 -11.96
CA ARG A 151 -2.20 -10.41 -11.21
C ARG A 151 -3.31 -11.16 -11.91
N ALA A 152 -3.23 -12.48 -11.91
CA ALA A 152 -4.34 -13.39 -12.18
C ALA A 152 -5.16 -13.55 -10.89
N ALA A 153 -6.48 -13.54 -11.01
CA ALA A 153 -7.40 -13.70 -9.91
C ALA A 153 -8.11 -15.07 -10.00
N ILE A 154 -8.18 -15.76 -8.86
CA ILE A 154 -8.77 -17.09 -8.71
C ILE A 154 -9.79 -17.01 -7.57
N ALA A 155 -11.03 -17.39 -7.81
CA ALA A 155 -12.04 -17.55 -6.76
C ALA A 155 -11.80 -18.87 -6.00
N ALA A 156 -11.80 -18.81 -4.68
CA ALA A 156 -11.60 -19.94 -3.77
C ALA A 156 -12.98 -20.62 -3.52
N GLU A 157 -13.54 -21.19 -4.57
CA GLU A 157 -14.73 -22.05 -4.54
C GLU A 157 -14.29 -23.50 -4.30
N ASP A 158 -15.24 -24.44 -4.17
CA ASP A 158 -14.94 -25.88 -4.03
C ASP A 158 -14.03 -26.38 -5.17
N HIS A 159 -14.20 -25.83 -6.37
CA HIS A 159 -13.29 -25.96 -7.49
C HIS A 159 -12.72 -24.57 -7.83
N PRO A 160 -11.43 -24.31 -7.57
CA PRO A 160 -10.81 -23.04 -7.85
C PRO A 160 -11.03 -22.61 -9.29
N LYS A 161 -11.58 -21.41 -9.50
CA LYS A 161 -11.95 -20.89 -10.81
C LYS A 161 -11.20 -19.60 -11.10
N SER A 162 -10.58 -19.53 -12.28
CA SER A 162 -10.03 -18.27 -12.77
C SER A 162 -11.15 -17.25 -13.00
N VAL A 163 -11.02 -16.08 -12.38
CA VAL A 163 -11.95 -14.96 -12.54
C VAL A 163 -11.32 -13.78 -13.28
N GLY A 164 -10.18 -13.97 -13.92
CA GLY A 164 -9.57 -12.98 -14.81
C GLY A 164 -8.30 -12.37 -14.26
N TRP A 165 -8.04 -11.13 -14.64
CA TRP A 165 -6.79 -10.44 -14.30
C TRP A 165 -7.04 -8.99 -13.86
N THR A 166 -6.08 -8.45 -13.11
CA THR A 166 -6.04 -7.03 -12.68
C THR A 166 -4.66 -6.45 -12.96
N LEU A 167 -4.61 -5.16 -13.30
CA LEU A 167 -3.41 -4.35 -13.41
C LEU A 167 -3.65 -3.08 -12.59
N SER A 168 -2.78 -2.80 -11.63
CA SER A 168 -2.97 -1.68 -10.70
C SER A 168 -1.68 -0.87 -10.53
N PRO A 169 -1.25 -0.08 -11.53
CA PRO A 169 -0.11 0.81 -11.39
C PRO A 169 -0.32 1.75 -10.20
N VAL A 170 0.66 1.83 -9.29
CA VAL A 170 0.60 2.74 -8.15
C VAL A 170 1.93 3.45 -7.95
N LEU A 171 1.86 4.75 -7.67
CA LEU A 171 2.96 5.51 -7.12
C LEU A 171 2.96 5.27 -5.61
N ASN A 172 4.11 4.89 -5.04
CA ASN A 172 4.27 4.57 -3.64
C ASN A 172 5.38 5.41 -3.02
N LEU A 173 5.07 6.08 -1.92
CA LEU A 173 6.00 6.84 -1.09
C LEU A 173 6.05 6.21 0.30
N ASP A 174 7.22 5.73 0.69
CA ASP A 174 7.52 5.28 2.05
C ASP A 174 8.38 6.33 2.76
N VAL A 175 8.02 6.67 4.00
CA VAL A 175 8.73 7.66 4.83
C VAL A 175 8.97 7.08 6.22
N GLN A 176 10.19 7.21 6.71
CA GLN A 176 10.57 6.93 8.10
C GLN A 176 10.68 8.25 8.86
N TRP A 177 9.87 8.41 9.89
CA TRP A 177 9.83 9.64 10.67
C TRP A 177 9.62 9.36 12.15
N GLN A 178 10.56 9.76 13.00
CA GLN A 178 10.49 9.62 14.46
C GLN A 178 10.08 8.21 14.95
N GLY A 179 10.61 7.16 14.30
CA GLY A 179 10.30 5.76 14.63
C GLY A 179 8.96 5.26 14.06
N TRP A 180 8.21 6.09 13.33
CA TRP A 180 7.10 5.68 12.49
C TRP A 180 7.58 5.30 11.10
N ASN A 181 6.96 4.26 10.53
CA ASN A 181 7.02 3.99 9.10
C ASN A 181 5.67 4.40 8.52
N LEU A 182 5.69 5.35 7.61
CA LEU A 182 4.51 5.90 6.94
C LEU A 182 4.55 5.49 5.48
N GLY A 183 3.43 5.01 4.95
CA GLY A 183 3.28 4.66 3.55
C GLY A 183 2.12 5.42 2.93
N LEU A 184 2.31 5.94 1.74
CA LEU A 184 1.27 6.52 0.91
C LEU A 184 1.39 5.93 -0.48
N GLN A 185 0.33 5.33 -0.99
CA GLN A 185 0.31 4.83 -2.36
C GLN A 185 -1.03 5.14 -3.03
N GLY A 186 -1.00 5.32 -4.35
CA GLY A 186 -2.22 5.56 -5.10
C GLY A 186 -2.03 5.38 -6.59
N GLY A 187 -3.13 5.04 -7.27
CA GLY A 187 -3.11 4.85 -8.71
C GLY A 187 -4.38 4.25 -9.28
N PRO A 188 -4.46 4.17 -10.61
CA PRO A 188 -5.59 3.57 -11.32
C PRO A 188 -5.57 2.04 -11.24
N MET A 189 -6.71 1.45 -11.54
CA MET A 189 -6.87 0.02 -11.71
C MET A 189 -7.52 -0.27 -13.06
N ALA A 190 -7.03 -1.25 -13.77
CA ALA A 190 -7.67 -1.88 -14.92
C ALA A 190 -7.94 -3.36 -14.62
N ALA A 191 -9.01 -3.89 -15.18
CA ALA A 191 -9.39 -5.30 -15.00
C ALA A 191 -9.92 -5.90 -16.28
N GLY A 192 -9.72 -7.20 -16.42
CA GLY A 192 -10.29 -8.00 -17.50
C GLY A 192 -11.82 -8.13 -17.38
N ARG A 193 -12.47 -8.47 -18.51
CA ARG A 193 -13.93 -8.68 -18.52
C ARG A 193 -14.37 -9.74 -17.51
N ALA A 194 -13.65 -10.86 -17.42
CA ALA A 194 -14.00 -11.95 -16.51
C ALA A 194 -13.93 -11.51 -15.04
N TYR A 195 -12.93 -10.70 -14.65
CA TYR A 195 -12.82 -10.14 -13.31
C TYR A 195 -14.00 -9.20 -13.01
N ASN A 196 -14.28 -8.26 -13.90
CA ASN A 196 -15.41 -7.35 -13.70
C ASN A 196 -16.76 -8.10 -13.73
N ALA A 197 -16.92 -9.12 -14.58
CA ALA A 197 -18.13 -9.93 -14.64
C ALA A 197 -18.39 -10.70 -13.35
N TYR A 198 -17.36 -11.24 -12.72
CA TYR A 198 -17.47 -11.95 -11.45
C TYR A 198 -18.16 -11.12 -10.36
N PHE A 199 -17.84 -9.84 -10.29
CA PHE A 199 -18.39 -8.94 -9.26
C PHE A 199 -19.65 -8.19 -9.72
N TYR A 200 -19.79 -7.88 -11.01
CA TYR A 200 -20.74 -6.86 -11.48
C TYR A 200 -21.70 -7.31 -12.55
N ASP A 201 -21.59 -8.51 -13.13
CA ASP A 201 -22.59 -9.03 -14.06
C ASP A 201 -23.92 -9.30 -13.34
N VAL A 202 -25.02 -9.00 -14.05
CA VAL A 202 -26.38 -9.39 -13.70
C VAL A 202 -26.99 -10.08 -14.91
N THR A 203 -27.15 -11.40 -14.82
CA THR A 203 -27.80 -12.19 -15.91
C THR A 203 -29.27 -11.88 -16.00
N ALA A 204 -29.90 -12.25 -17.10
CA ALA A 204 -31.36 -12.09 -17.29
C ALA A 204 -32.18 -12.80 -16.18
N THR A 205 -31.67 -13.95 -15.70
CA THR A 205 -32.33 -14.73 -14.62
C THR A 205 -32.12 -14.11 -13.22
N GLN A 206 -31.13 -13.23 -13.07
CA GLN A 206 -30.84 -12.49 -11.82
C GLN A 206 -31.47 -11.09 -11.84
N ALA A 207 -32.00 -10.65 -12.98
CA ALA A 207 -32.63 -9.35 -13.11
C ALA A 207 -33.95 -9.29 -12.31
N THR A 208 -34.23 -8.11 -11.76
CA THR A 208 -35.46 -7.79 -11.02
C THR A 208 -35.96 -6.41 -11.45
N PRO A 209 -37.16 -5.98 -11.07
CA PRO A 209 -37.65 -4.63 -11.40
C PRO A 209 -36.73 -3.49 -10.96
N VAL A 210 -35.90 -3.71 -9.89
CA VAL A 210 -34.98 -2.72 -9.35
C VAL A 210 -33.49 -3.02 -9.65
N ARG A 211 -33.20 -4.14 -10.31
CA ARG A 211 -31.85 -4.56 -10.69
C ARG A 211 -31.88 -5.06 -12.14
N SER A 212 -31.59 -4.20 -13.09
CA SER A 212 -31.54 -4.52 -14.51
C SER A 212 -30.41 -5.48 -14.87
N ALA A 213 -30.60 -6.27 -15.95
CA ALA A 213 -29.51 -7.07 -16.50
C ALA A 213 -28.32 -6.17 -16.91
N TYR A 214 -27.13 -6.64 -16.67
CA TYR A 214 -25.90 -5.90 -16.96
C TYR A 214 -24.77 -6.86 -17.33
N ALA A 215 -24.02 -6.51 -18.38
CA ALA A 215 -22.82 -7.22 -18.80
C ALA A 215 -21.59 -6.31 -18.64
N ALA A 216 -20.71 -6.67 -17.72
CA ALA A 216 -19.49 -5.93 -17.46
C ALA A 216 -18.50 -6.03 -18.63
N ARG A 217 -17.65 -5.02 -18.76
CA ARG A 217 -16.62 -4.93 -19.80
C ARG A 217 -15.24 -4.85 -19.15
N SER A 218 -14.20 -5.22 -19.90
CA SER A 218 -12.82 -4.93 -19.53
C SER A 218 -12.51 -3.45 -19.59
N GLY A 219 -11.48 -3.03 -18.91
CA GLY A 219 -10.93 -1.66 -18.98
C GLY A 219 -10.74 -1.03 -17.63
N TYR A 220 -10.81 0.29 -17.57
CA TYR A 220 -10.63 1.05 -16.35
C TYR A 220 -11.65 0.65 -15.28
N ALA A 221 -11.13 0.19 -14.15
CA ALA A 221 -11.94 -0.31 -13.04
C ALA A 221 -11.96 0.64 -11.83
N GLY A 222 -11.47 1.87 -12.00
CA GLY A 222 -11.43 2.90 -10.96
C GLY A 222 -10.01 3.19 -10.48
N TRP A 223 -9.90 3.93 -9.39
CA TRP A 223 -8.62 4.23 -8.75
C TRP A 223 -8.72 4.04 -7.24
N GLY A 224 -7.56 3.97 -6.57
CA GLY A 224 -7.51 3.89 -5.14
C GLY A 224 -6.26 4.58 -4.59
N ALA A 225 -6.36 5.00 -3.32
CA ALA A 225 -5.24 5.50 -2.54
C ALA A 225 -5.26 4.85 -1.16
N THR A 226 -4.07 4.53 -0.64
CA THR A 226 -3.91 3.94 0.68
C THR A 226 -2.85 4.72 1.45
N THR A 227 -3.13 5.06 2.69
CA THR A 227 -2.14 5.50 3.65
C THR A 227 -2.03 4.47 4.76
N ALA A 228 -0.81 4.22 5.23
CA ALA A 228 -0.52 3.28 6.29
C ALA A 228 0.51 3.88 7.26
N ALA A 229 0.42 3.50 8.51
CA ALA A 229 1.38 3.87 9.54
C ALA A 229 1.67 2.65 10.42
N THR A 230 2.96 2.40 10.68
CA THR A 230 3.38 1.36 11.62
C THR A 230 4.46 1.88 12.55
N ARG A 231 4.45 1.38 13.79
CA ARG A 231 5.49 1.68 14.78
C ARG A 231 5.77 0.48 15.66
N ARG A 232 7.06 0.29 15.97
CA ARG A 232 7.51 -0.66 16.98
C ARG A 232 7.90 0.08 18.26
N VAL A 233 7.33 -0.31 19.40
CA VAL A 233 7.69 0.21 20.71
C VAL A 233 8.00 -0.98 21.63
N GLY A 234 9.26 -1.24 21.88
CA GLY A 234 9.69 -2.44 22.56
C GLY A 234 9.20 -3.70 21.83
N ASN A 235 8.43 -4.52 22.52
CA ASN A 235 7.84 -5.75 21.97
C ASN A 235 6.46 -5.54 21.33
N TRP A 236 5.93 -4.33 21.34
CA TRP A 236 4.64 -4.03 20.75
C TRP A 236 4.78 -3.47 19.34
N TRP A 237 4.02 -4.02 18.42
CA TRP A 237 3.89 -3.51 17.06
C TRP A 237 2.47 -2.96 16.85
N LEU A 238 2.41 -1.69 16.51
CA LEU A 238 1.18 -0.98 16.19
C LEU A 238 1.13 -0.74 14.68
N ALA A 239 -0.02 -1.00 14.07
CA ALA A 239 -0.27 -0.71 12.66
C ALA A 239 -1.66 -0.14 12.46
N GLY A 240 -1.78 0.71 11.46
CA GLY A 240 -3.05 1.20 10.98
C GLY A 240 -2.97 1.55 9.51
N PHE A 241 -4.09 1.39 8.80
CA PHE A 241 -4.20 1.86 7.42
C PHE A 241 -5.61 2.40 7.15
N TRP A 242 -5.66 3.29 6.18
CA TRP A 242 -6.89 3.78 5.57
C TRP A 242 -6.73 3.74 4.06
N ARG A 243 -7.74 3.21 3.37
CA ARG A 243 -7.80 3.11 1.93
C ARG A 243 -9.08 3.75 1.42
N TYR A 244 -8.94 4.56 0.39
CA TYR A 244 -10.03 5.11 -0.39
C TYR A 244 -10.01 4.48 -1.78
N ASP A 245 -11.18 4.00 -2.25
CA ASP A 245 -11.39 3.49 -3.60
C ASP A 245 -12.51 4.28 -4.28
N SER A 246 -12.34 4.58 -5.56
CA SER A 246 -13.38 5.18 -6.40
C SER A 246 -13.59 4.36 -7.66
N VAL A 247 -14.83 4.07 -7.97
CA VAL A 247 -15.27 3.45 -9.23
C VAL A 247 -15.94 4.47 -10.17
N ALA A 248 -15.85 5.77 -9.85
CA ALA A 248 -16.34 6.82 -10.72
C ALA A 248 -15.61 6.79 -12.08
N GLY A 249 -16.36 6.84 -13.17
CA GLY A 249 -15.82 6.74 -14.53
C GLY A 249 -15.34 5.34 -14.93
N ALA A 250 -15.42 4.35 -14.05
CA ALA A 250 -15.06 2.97 -14.37
C ALA A 250 -16.05 2.34 -15.36
N THR A 251 -15.56 1.36 -16.15
CA THR A 251 -16.39 0.60 -17.09
C THR A 251 -17.55 -0.14 -16.40
N LEU A 252 -17.38 -0.45 -15.12
CA LEU A 252 -18.35 -1.13 -14.26
C LEU A 252 -19.32 -0.19 -13.52
N ALA A 253 -19.12 1.13 -13.57
CA ALA A 253 -19.86 2.12 -12.77
C ALA A 253 -21.38 2.17 -13.08
N ARG A 254 -21.82 1.59 -14.21
CA ARG A 254 -23.23 1.51 -14.60
C ARG A 254 -23.92 0.22 -14.15
N SER A 255 -23.20 -0.70 -13.52
CA SER A 255 -23.81 -1.92 -12.97
C SER A 255 -24.79 -1.54 -11.86
N PRO A 256 -25.99 -2.16 -11.81
CA PRO A 256 -26.92 -1.96 -10.70
C PRO A 256 -26.39 -2.47 -9.36
N LEU A 257 -25.29 -3.23 -9.37
CA LEU A 257 -24.59 -3.67 -8.17
C LEU A 257 -23.66 -2.58 -7.60
N VAL A 258 -23.38 -1.50 -8.35
CA VAL A 258 -22.62 -0.34 -7.87
C VAL A 258 -23.60 0.64 -7.23
N THR A 259 -23.76 0.54 -5.92
CA THR A 259 -24.69 1.34 -5.13
C THR A 259 -24.07 2.64 -4.63
N GLN A 260 -22.72 2.71 -4.61
CA GLN A 260 -21.98 3.94 -4.33
C GLN A 260 -20.70 4.02 -5.18
N ARG A 261 -20.24 5.25 -5.43
CA ARG A 261 -19.07 5.48 -6.31
C ARG A 261 -17.74 5.46 -5.62
N SER A 262 -17.72 5.50 -4.29
CA SER A 262 -16.51 5.46 -3.50
C SER A 262 -16.68 4.61 -2.26
N ASN A 263 -15.59 3.98 -1.83
CA ASN A 263 -15.53 3.15 -0.64
C ASN A 263 -14.37 3.57 0.24
N GLN A 264 -14.49 3.27 1.51
CA GLN A 264 -13.40 3.38 2.47
C GLN A 264 -13.18 2.03 3.13
N THR A 265 -11.91 1.68 3.27
CA THR A 265 -11.46 0.51 4.05
C THR A 265 -10.51 1.03 5.10
N PHE A 266 -10.62 0.58 6.32
CA PHE A 266 -9.66 0.89 7.37
C PHE A 266 -9.43 -0.30 8.28
N GLY A 267 -8.25 -0.37 8.84
CA GLY A 267 -7.88 -1.37 9.82
C GLY A 267 -6.84 -0.84 10.78
N VAL A 268 -6.89 -1.35 11.99
CA VAL A 268 -5.86 -1.14 13.01
C VAL A 268 -5.51 -2.47 13.65
N ALA A 269 -4.25 -2.63 14.06
CA ALA A 269 -3.76 -3.84 14.71
C ALA A 269 -2.75 -3.49 15.79
N LEU A 270 -2.78 -4.29 16.85
CA LEU A 270 -1.78 -4.29 17.91
C LEU A 270 -1.30 -5.72 18.11
N SER A 271 -0.01 -5.98 17.92
CA SER A 271 0.60 -7.30 18.07
C SER A 271 1.76 -7.26 19.05
N TRP A 272 1.88 -8.29 19.85
CA TRP A 272 3.01 -8.52 20.73
C TRP A 272 4.01 -9.46 20.06
N VAL A 273 5.24 -8.98 19.90
CA VAL A 273 6.35 -9.75 19.29
C VAL A 273 7.06 -10.46 20.42
N PHE A 274 6.90 -11.77 20.48
CA PHE A 274 7.41 -12.60 21.56
C PHE A 274 8.68 -13.37 21.20
N LYS A 275 9.05 -13.43 19.91
CA LYS A 275 10.26 -14.13 19.48
C LYS A 275 10.94 -13.41 18.31
N VAL A 276 12.25 -13.29 18.42
CA VAL A 276 13.11 -12.59 17.44
C VAL A 276 14.32 -13.49 17.20
N SER A 277 14.77 -13.61 15.95
CA SER A 277 15.93 -14.41 15.57
C SER A 277 17.22 -13.81 16.11
N ASP A 278 18.15 -14.66 16.57
CA ASP A 278 19.53 -14.28 16.85
C ASP A 278 20.33 -14.05 15.55
N ALA A 279 19.97 -14.76 14.47
CA ALA A 279 20.58 -14.53 13.16
C ALA A 279 20.21 -13.13 12.65
N ARG A 280 21.21 -12.42 12.15
CA ARG A 280 21.11 -11.06 11.65
C ARG A 280 21.34 -11.00 10.15
N VAL A 281 20.68 -10.07 9.50
CA VAL A 281 20.87 -9.75 8.07
C VAL A 281 21.10 -8.25 7.91
N PRO A 282 21.92 -7.83 6.94
CA PRO A 282 22.10 -6.41 6.65
C PRO A 282 20.78 -5.73 6.35
N ASP A 283 20.60 -4.50 6.85
CA ASP A 283 19.45 -3.68 6.43
C ASP A 283 19.62 -3.34 4.94
N ARG A 284 18.69 -3.82 4.12
CA ARG A 284 18.67 -3.53 2.69
C ARG A 284 17.74 -2.34 2.45
N PRO A 285 18.21 -1.27 1.80
CA PRO A 285 17.46 -0.04 1.57
C PRO A 285 16.23 -0.22 0.67
#